data_89e3aeb4fda31618215dc2b6b7e804ac
#
_entry.id   89e3aeb4fda31618215dc2b6b7e804ac
#
_cell.length_a   1.000
_cell.length_b   1.000
_cell.length_c   1.000
_cell.angle_alpha   90.00
_cell.angle_beta   90.00
_cell.angle_gamma   90.00
#
_symmetry.space_group_name_H-M   'P 1'
#
loop_
_entity.id
_entity.type
_entity.pdbx_description
1 polymer ?
#
loop_
_entity_poly.entity_id
_entity_poly.type
_entity_poly.pdbx_seq_one_letter_code
_entity_poly.pdbx_strand_id
1 'polypeptide(L)'
;MKQDLIKDVIQGMLPFLNNAQNEKLQEVLQYTLAKYEVTEKQNQENNSEQNYVELFLSAKRIEGCSEKSLKYYKATIEAMLDELNKDVKHIVTDDIRGYLTEYQEKKKSSKVTIDNIRRILSSFFSWLEDEDYILKSPVRRIHRVKTGTNIKETYSDEALEFMRDNCTELRDLAIIDMLASTGMRVGEMVLLNRNDIDFNERECIVFGKGSKERVVYFDARTKIHLQNYLESRTDNNPALFVSLKSPHERLKIGGVEVRLREFGKQLGLQKVHPHKFRRTLATMAIDKGMPIEQLQQLLGHRKIDTTLQYAMVKQSNVKIAHRKYIG
;
A
#
# COMPACT_ATOMS: atom_id res chain seq x y z
N MET A 1 -34.67 -29.83 -28.87
CA MET A 1 -34.20 -28.65 -28.06
C MET A 1 -33.77 -29.00 -26.65
N LYS A 2 -34.65 -29.31 -25.61
CA LYS A 2 -34.19 -29.64 -24.25
C LYS A 2 -33.24 -30.85 -24.21
N GLN A 3 -33.59 -31.93 -24.94
CA GLN A 3 -32.73 -33.11 -24.99
C GLN A 3 -31.42 -32.88 -25.73
N ASP A 4 -31.42 -32.05 -26.74
CA ASP A 4 -30.22 -31.69 -27.51
C ASP A 4 -29.28 -30.84 -26.63
N LEU A 5 -29.83 -29.85 -25.88
CA LEU A 5 -29.07 -29.08 -24.91
C LEU A 5 -28.43 -29.97 -23.84
N ILE A 6 -29.19 -30.92 -23.27
CA ILE A 6 -28.66 -31.88 -22.28
C ILE A 6 -27.52 -32.70 -22.89
N LYS A 7 -27.72 -33.18 -24.14
CA LYS A 7 -26.70 -33.98 -24.85
C LYS A 7 -25.42 -33.18 -25.11
N ASP A 8 -25.55 -31.93 -25.54
CA ASP A 8 -24.41 -31.04 -25.83
C ASP A 8 -23.63 -30.72 -24.55
N VAL A 9 -24.33 -30.43 -23.44
CA VAL A 9 -23.69 -30.21 -22.13
C VAL A 9 -22.94 -31.44 -21.67
N ILE A 10 -23.56 -32.64 -21.76
CA ILE A 10 -22.92 -33.90 -21.35
C ILE A 10 -21.70 -34.16 -22.25
N GLN A 11 -21.81 -33.98 -23.53
CA GLN A 11 -20.73 -34.23 -24.50
C GLN A 11 -19.54 -33.26 -24.24
N GLY A 12 -19.82 -32.00 -23.94
CA GLY A 12 -18.78 -31.03 -23.60
C GLY A 12 -18.08 -31.31 -22.23
N MET A 13 -18.78 -31.99 -21.32
CA MET A 13 -18.26 -32.31 -19.98
C MET A 13 -17.60 -33.70 -19.89
N LEU A 14 -17.78 -34.57 -20.90
CA LEU A 14 -17.19 -35.92 -20.96
C LEU A 14 -15.68 -35.98 -20.63
N PRO A 15 -14.83 -35.08 -21.13
CA PRO A 15 -13.40 -35.11 -20.83
C PRO A 15 -13.05 -34.82 -19.38
N PHE A 16 -13.98 -34.27 -18.60
CA PHE A 16 -13.75 -33.74 -17.26
C PHE A 16 -14.43 -34.52 -16.12
N LEU A 17 -15.37 -35.44 -16.49
CA LEU A 17 -16.21 -36.17 -15.54
C LEU A 17 -16.01 -37.68 -15.70
N ASN A 18 -16.07 -38.39 -14.58
CA ASN A 18 -16.18 -39.84 -14.59
C ASN A 18 -17.65 -40.28 -14.82
N ASN A 19 -17.88 -41.59 -15.07
CA ASN A 19 -19.20 -42.11 -15.38
C ASN A 19 -20.28 -41.80 -14.35
N ALA A 20 -19.95 -41.93 -13.05
CA ALA A 20 -20.90 -41.64 -11.97
C ALA A 20 -21.24 -40.13 -11.87
N GLN A 21 -20.26 -39.25 -12.17
CA GLN A 21 -20.48 -37.79 -12.20
C GLN A 21 -21.31 -37.40 -13.43
N ASN A 22 -21.12 -38.10 -14.56
CA ASN A 22 -21.91 -37.88 -15.78
C ASN A 22 -23.38 -38.29 -15.57
N GLU A 23 -23.64 -39.43 -14.96
CA GLU A 23 -25.00 -39.86 -14.63
C GLU A 23 -25.70 -38.84 -13.73
N LYS A 24 -24.98 -38.37 -12.71
CA LYS A 24 -25.52 -37.36 -11.79
C LYS A 24 -25.77 -36.02 -12.45
N LEU A 25 -24.90 -35.59 -13.37
CA LEU A 25 -25.10 -34.38 -14.16
C LEU A 25 -26.35 -34.51 -15.05
N GLN A 26 -26.54 -35.67 -15.69
CA GLN A 26 -27.71 -35.94 -16.52
C GLN A 26 -29.02 -35.88 -15.75
N GLU A 27 -29.07 -36.50 -14.56
CA GLU A 27 -30.24 -36.43 -13.69
C GLU A 27 -30.58 -34.98 -13.29
N VAL A 28 -29.56 -34.22 -12.85
CA VAL A 28 -29.74 -32.84 -12.43
C VAL A 28 -30.24 -31.96 -13.57
N LEU A 29 -29.65 -32.10 -14.76
CA LEU A 29 -30.08 -31.35 -15.96
C LEU A 29 -31.52 -31.69 -16.35
N GLN A 30 -31.88 -32.98 -16.37
CA GLN A 30 -33.24 -33.40 -16.69
C GLN A 30 -34.27 -32.85 -15.70
N TYR A 31 -34.00 -32.95 -14.40
CA TYR A 31 -34.88 -32.44 -13.35
C TYR A 31 -35.00 -30.91 -13.38
N THR A 32 -33.90 -30.23 -13.58
CA THR A 32 -33.89 -28.75 -13.56
C THR A 32 -34.56 -28.19 -14.78
N LEU A 33 -34.21 -28.69 -15.99
CA LEU A 33 -34.77 -28.20 -17.26
C LEU A 33 -36.23 -28.63 -17.50
N ALA A 34 -36.75 -29.59 -16.71
CA ALA A 34 -38.16 -29.93 -16.75
C ALA A 34 -39.08 -28.74 -16.41
N LYS A 35 -38.62 -27.86 -15.54
CA LYS A 35 -39.34 -26.70 -15.02
C LYS A 35 -39.30 -25.45 -15.92
N TYR A 36 -38.52 -25.47 -17.00
CA TYR A 36 -38.31 -24.31 -17.87
C TYR A 36 -38.68 -24.59 -19.29
N GLU A 37 -39.21 -23.62 -20.01
CA GLU A 37 -39.27 -23.64 -21.46
C GLU A 37 -37.93 -23.16 -22.04
N VAL A 38 -37.30 -24.01 -22.86
CA VAL A 38 -36.03 -23.70 -23.51
C VAL A 38 -36.29 -23.33 -24.96
N THR A 39 -36.03 -22.08 -25.31
CA THR A 39 -36.09 -21.56 -26.69
C THR A 39 -34.69 -21.21 -27.17
N GLU A 40 -34.41 -21.50 -28.44
CA GLU A 40 -33.15 -21.07 -29.07
C GLU A 40 -33.12 -19.53 -29.16
N LYS A 41 -32.12 -18.93 -28.50
CA LYS A 41 -31.87 -17.50 -28.65
C LYS A 41 -31.15 -17.27 -29.95
N GLN A 42 -31.78 -16.60 -30.92
CA GLN A 42 -31.05 -16.11 -32.08
C GLN A 42 -29.92 -15.25 -31.60
N ASN A 43 -28.68 -15.65 -31.92
CA ASN A 43 -27.46 -14.94 -31.52
C ASN A 43 -27.51 -13.50 -32.05
N GLN A 44 -27.92 -12.59 -31.19
CA GLN A 44 -27.41 -11.23 -31.24
C GLN A 44 -26.06 -11.30 -30.53
N GLU A 45 -25.00 -11.35 -31.30
CA GLU A 45 -23.65 -11.05 -30.83
C GLU A 45 -23.62 -9.60 -30.33
N ASN A 46 -24.10 -9.38 -29.14
CA ASN A 46 -23.73 -8.22 -28.37
C ASN A 46 -22.36 -8.52 -27.73
N ASN A 47 -21.32 -8.54 -28.55
CA ASN A 47 -19.95 -8.35 -28.13
C ASN A 47 -19.73 -6.88 -27.72
N SER A 48 -20.45 -6.39 -26.72
CA SER A 48 -19.88 -5.38 -25.85
C SER A 48 -18.97 -6.14 -24.88
N GLU A 49 -17.68 -6.20 -25.16
CA GLU A 49 -16.70 -6.68 -24.21
C GLU A 49 -16.91 -5.90 -22.90
N GLN A 50 -17.57 -6.55 -21.95
CA GLN A 50 -17.91 -5.94 -20.69
C GLN A 50 -16.59 -5.68 -19.96
N ASN A 51 -16.22 -4.41 -19.81
CA ASN A 51 -14.96 -4.04 -19.16
C ASN A 51 -15.04 -4.28 -17.64
N TYR A 52 -14.83 -5.53 -17.24
CA TYR A 52 -14.86 -5.96 -15.84
C TYR A 52 -13.88 -5.17 -14.96
N VAL A 53 -12.78 -4.68 -15.53
CA VAL A 53 -11.80 -3.87 -14.77
C VAL A 53 -12.41 -2.54 -14.36
N GLU A 54 -13.06 -1.82 -15.30
CA GLU A 54 -13.69 -0.54 -14.99
C GLU A 54 -14.89 -0.69 -14.03
N LEU A 55 -15.67 -1.75 -14.17
CA LEU A 55 -16.76 -2.05 -13.24
C LEU A 55 -16.23 -2.29 -11.82
N PHE A 56 -15.20 -3.11 -11.67
CA PHE A 56 -14.53 -3.34 -10.40
C PHE A 56 -13.98 -2.05 -9.79
N LEU A 57 -13.32 -1.21 -10.60
CA LEU A 57 -12.76 0.05 -10.13
C LEU A 57 -13.87 1.02 -9.67
N SER A 58 -15.01 1.03 -10.36
CA SER A 58 -16.18 1.81 -9.98
C SER A 58 -16.74 1.35 -8.64
N ALA A 59 -16.90 0.03 -8.43
CA ALA A 59 -17.31 -0.54 -7.15
C ALA A 59 -16.32 -0.16 -6.02
N LYS A 60 -15.02 -0.30 -6.26
CA LYS A 60 -14.01 0.07 -5.27
C LYS A 60 -13.94 1.57 -4.98
N ARG A 61 -14.31 2.43 -5.93
CA ARG A 61 -14.42 3.87 -5.71
C ARG A 61 -15.58 4.19 -4.75
N ILE A 62 -16.73 3.54 -4.91
CA ILE A 62 -17.88 3.67 -3.99
C ILE A 62 -17.51 3.17 -2.59
N GLU A 63 -16.72 2.11 -2.47
CA GLU A 63 -16.19 1.61 -1.20
C GLU A 63 -15.16 2.56 -0.53
N GLY A 64 -14.84 3.70 -1.15
CA GLY A 64 -13.92 4.70 -0.59
C GLY A 64 -12.43 4.44 -0.86
N CYS A 65 -12.09 3.65 -1.86
CA CYS A 65 -10.70 3.49 -2.28
C CYS A 65 -10.15 4.79 -2.88
N SER A 66 -8.90 5.15 -2.52
CA SER A 66 -8.26 6.34 -3.09
C SER A 66 -7.92 6.15 -4.57
N GLU A 67 -7.95 7.25 -5.35
CA GLU A 67 -7.60 7.24 -6.77
C GLU A 67 -6.19 6.64 -7.03
N LYS A 68 -5.25 6.88 -6.11
CA LYS A 68 -3.91 6.26 -6.18
C LYS A 68 -3.98 4.73 -6.07
N SER A 69 -4.84 4.21 -5.19
CA SER A 69 -5.05 2.76 -5.04
C SER A 69 -5.74 2.18 -6.25
N LEU A 70 -6.75 2.87 -6.79
CA LEU A 70 -7.47 2.45 -7.99
C LEU A 70 -6.54 2.36 -9.21
N LYS A 71 -5.67 3.37 -9.42
CA LYS A 71 -4.66 3.31 -10.49
C LYS A 71 -3.72 2.12 -10.34
N TYR A 72 -3.31 1.80 -9.12
CA TYR A 72 -2.45 0.64 -8.86
C TYR A 72 -3.19 -0.68 -9.09
N TYR A 73 -4.46 -0.76 -8.70
CA TYR A 73 -5.32 -1.93 -8.97
C TYR A 73 -5.46 -2.13 -10.48
N LYS A 74 -5.86 -1.07 -11.20
CA LYS A 74 -6.00 -1.09 -12.65
C LYS A 74 -4.74 -1.64 -13.32
N ALA A 75 -3.61 -0.98 -13.12
CA ALA A 75 -2.34 -1.38 -13.75
C ALA A 75 -1.92 -2.82 -13.41
N THR A 76 -2.22 -3.30 -12.18
CA THR A 76 -1.88 -4.68 -11.79
C THR A 76 -2.77 -5.71 -12.46
N ILE A 77 -4.08 -5.44 -12.58
CA ILE A 77 -5.04 -6.35 -13.20
C ILE A 77 -4.82 -6.38 -14.71
N GLU A 78 -4.70 -5.21 -15.35
CA GLU A 78 -4.45 -5.11 -16.79
C GLU A 78 -3.15 -5.84 -17.19
N ALA A 79 -2.06 -5.64 -16.45
CA ALA A 79 -0.80 -6.35 -16.71
C ALA A 79 -0.93 -7.87 -16.62
N MET A 80 -1.79 -8.39 -15.75
CA MET A 80 -2.05 -9.83 -15.66
C MET A 80 -2.91 -10.29 -16.86
N LEU A 81 -3.94 -9.54 -17.24
CA LEU A 81 -4.80 -9.88 -18.36
C LEU A 81 -4.03 -9.88 -19.68
N ASP A 82 -3.18 -8.87 -19.88
CA ASP A 82 -2.34 -8.74 -21.08
C ASP A 82 -1.35 -9.92 -21.19
N GLU A 83 -0.70 -10.31 -20.09
CA GLU A 83 0.28 -11.41 -20.09
C GLU A 83 -0.41 -12.77 -20.31
N LEU A 84 -1.59 -13.00 -19.73
CA LEU A 84 -2.32 -14.26 -19.89
C LEU A 84 -3.03 -14.36 -21.24
N ASN A 85 -3.41 -13.23 -21.84
CA ASN A 85 -4.18 -13.14 -23.08
C ASN A 85 -5.37 -14.12 -23.11
N LYS A 86 -6.15 -14.17 -22.02
CA LYS A 86 -7.32 -15.03 -21.83
C LYS A 86 -8.52 -14.22 -21.37
N ASP A 87 -9.71 -14.62 -21.79
CA ASP A 87 -10.93 -14.10 -21.19
C ASP A 87 -10.94 -14.36 -19.68
N VAL A 88 -11.35 -13.35 -18.91
CA VAL A 88 -11.42 -13.38 -17.44
C VAL A 88 -12.17 -14.60 -16.90
N LYS A 89 -13.23 -15.03 -17.60
CA LYS A 89 -14.06 -16.18 -17.24
C LYS A 89 -13.34 -17.53 -17.41
N HIS A 90 -12.30 -17.58 -18.23
CA HIS A 90 -11.55 -18.80 -18.54
C HIS A 90 -10.21 -18.89 -17.79
N ILE A 91 -9.89 -17.89 -16.95
CA ILE A 91 -8.68 -17.91 -16.14
C ILE A 91 -8.83 -18.91 -14.99
N VAL A 92 -7.90 -19.86 -14.91
CA VAL A 92 -7.87 -20.87 -13.84
C VAL A 92 -6.74 -20.62 -12.84
N THR A 93 -6.75 -21.37 -11.73
CA THR A 93 -5.77 -21.20 -10.64
C THR A 93 -4.33 -21.35 -11.11
N ASP A 94 -4.07 -22.26 -12.05
CA ASP A 94 -2.72 -22.51 -12.52
C ASP A 94 -2.20 -21.42 -13.45
N ASP A 95 -3.07 -20.72 -14.20
CA ASP A 95 -2.70 -19.52 -14.94
C ASP A 95 -2.17 -18.42 -14.00
N ILE A 96 -2.89 -18.18 -12.90
CA ILE A 96 -2.47 -17.18 -11.89
C ILE A 96 -1.17 -17.59 -11.20
N ARG A 97 -0.98 -18.88 -10.89
CA ARG A 97 0.28 -19.37 -10.31
C ARG A 97 1.45 -19.17 -11.29
N GLY A 98 1.25 -19.54 -12.56
CA GLY A 98 2.23 -19.32 -13.62
C GLY A 98 2.61 -17.85 -13.72
N TYR A 99 1.62 -16.96 -13.85
CA TYR A 99 1.82 -15.53 -13.92
C TYR A 99 2.65 -14.98 -12.74
N LEU A 100 2.28 -15.34 -11.50
CA LEU A 100 3.00 -14.85 -10.31
C LEU A 100 4.45 -15.36 -10.26
N THR A 101 4.70 -16.59 -10.69
CA THR A 101 6.04 -17.19 -10.77
C THR A 101 6.89 -16.49 -11.83
N GLU A 102 6.38 -16.36 -13.05
CA GLU A 102 7.07 -15.67 -14.13
C GLU A 102 7.31 -14.19 -13.82
N TYR A 103 6.34 -13.50 -13.23
CA TYR A 103 6.51 -12.12 -12.81
C TYR A 103 7.65 -11.98 -11.79
N GLN A 104 7.73 -12.91 -10.82
CA GLN A 104 8.80 -12.91 -9.83
C GLN A 104 10.18 -13.10 -10.47
N GLU A 105 10.31 -14.02 -11.41
CA GLU A 105 11.55 -14.33 -12.10
C GLU A 105 11.97 -13.21 -13.07
N LYS A 106 11.08 -12.80 -13.97
CA LYS A 106 11.34 -11.77 -14.98
C LYS A 106 11.69 -10.41 -14.34
N LYS A 107 10.96 -10.01 -13.29
CA LYS A 107 11.15 -8.70 -12.62
C LYS A 107 12.05 -8.77 -11.40
N LYS A 108 12.55 -9.94 -11.02
CA LYS A 108 13.32 -10.17 -9.77
C LYS A 108 12.63 -9.56 -8.55
N SER A 109 11.30 -9.70 -8.51
CA SER A 109 10.45 -9.04 -7.54
C SER A 109 10.52 -9.70 -6.16
N SER A 110 10.38 -8.90 -5.11
CA SER A 110 10.36 -9.41 -3.73
C SER A 110 9.09 -10.22 -3.46
N LYS A 111 9.17 -11.16 -2.52
CA LYS A 111 7.99 -11.92 -2.03
C LYS A 111 6.86 -11.00 -1.55
N VAL A 112 7.19 -9.84 -0.99
CA VAL A 112 6.20 -8.82 -0.58
C VAL A 112 5.46 -8.26 -1.78
N THR A 113 6.17 -7.99 -2.88
CA THR A 113 5.57 -7.51 -4.13
C THR A 113 4.61 -8.55 -4.70
N ILE A 114 5.02 -9.81 -4.73
CA ILE A 114 4.18 -10.92 -5.20
C ILE A 114 2.91 -11.08 -4.34
N ASP A 115 3.03 -11.00 -3.01
CA ASP A 115 1.84 -11.06 -2.13
C ASP A 115 0.90 -9.85 -2.34
N ASN A 116 1.44 -8.67 -2.62
CA ASN A 116 0.61 -7.51 -2.95
C ASN A 116 -0.15 -7.71 -4.27
N ILE A 117 0.51 -8.20 -5.33
CA ILE A 117 -0.15 -8.55 -6.60
C ILE A 117 -1.23 -9.60 -6.35
N ARG A 118 -0.91 -10.70 -5.67
CA ARG A 118 -1.87 -11.74 -5.30
C ARG A 118 -3.09 -11.17 -4.58
N ARG A 119 -2.91 -10.23 -3.64
CA ARG A 119 -4.02 -9.61 -2.89
C ARG A 119 -4.92 -8.78 -3.78
N ILE A 120 -4.35 -8.05 -4.74
CA ILE A 120 -5.14 -7.27 -5.71
C ILE A 120 -5.94 -8.21 -6.61
N LEU A 121 -5.30 -9.24 -7.16
CA LEU A 121 -5.98 -10.24 -7.98
C LEU A 121 -7.05 -10.99 -7.19
N SER A 122 -6.77 -11.33 -5.92
CA SER A 122 -7.78 -11.93 -5.04
C SER A 122 -8.99 -11.01 -4.83
N SER A 123 -8.78 -9.70 -4.67
CA SER A 123 -9.87 -8.73 -4.53
C SER A 123 -10.70 -8.62 -5.81
N PHE A 124 -10.05 -8.63 -6.98
CA PHE A 124 -10.72 -8.57 -8.27
C PHE A 124 -11.56 -9.82 -8.55
N PHE A 125 -10.96 -10.99 -8.45
CA PHE A 125 -11.66 -12.25 -8.73
C PHE A 125 -12.71 -12.62 -7.67
N SER A 126 -12.53 -12.19 -6.41
CA SER A 126 -13.60 -12.35 -5.40
C SER A 126 -14.79 -11.45 -5.71
N TRP A 127 -14.55 -10.21 -6.17
CA TRP A 127 -15.62 -9.33 -6.61
C TRP A 127 -16.35 -9.90 -7.83
N LEU A 128 -15.65 -10.51 -8.80
CA LEU A 128 -16.29 -11.18 -9.94
C LEU A 128 -17.13 -12.39 -9.50
N GLU A 129 -16.70 -13.13 -8.46
CA GLU A 129 -17.47 -14.22 -7.87
C GLU A 129 -18.71 -13.69 -7.13
N ASP A 130 -18.57 -12.59 -6.36
CA ASP A 130 -19.65 -11.95 -5.61
C ASP A 130 -20.74 -11.35 -6.51
N GLU A 131 -20.36 -10.90 -7.73
CA GLU A 131 -21.27 -10.34 -8.75
C GLU A 131 -21.76 -11.40 -9.77
N ASP A 132 -21.54 -12.67 -9.49
CA ASP A 132 -21.94 -13.81 -10.34
C ASP A 132 -21.37 -13.79 -11.77
N TYR A 133 -20.31 -13.03 -12.04
CA TYR A 133 -19.63 -13.05 -13.35
C TYR A 133 -18.81 -14.31 -13.57
N ILE A 134 -18.32 -14.93 -12.50
CA ILE A 134 -17.63 -16.23 -12.48
C ILE A 134 -18.16 -17.08 -11.31
N LEU A 135 -18.17 -18.40 -11.53
CA LEU A 135 -18.65 -19.34 -10.50
C LEU A 135 -17.74 -19.43 -9.28
N LYS A 136 -16.43 -19.26 -9.46
CA LYS A 136 -15.44 -19.41 -8.40
C LYS A 136 -14.15 -18.68 -8.71
N SER A 137 -13.66 -17.91 -7.74
CA SER A 137 -12.39 -17.18 -7.85
C SER A 137 -11.20 -18.14 -8.04
N PRO A 138 -10.41 -18.01 -9.12
CA PRO A 138 -9.22 -18.82 -9.35
C PRO A 138 -8.10 -18.53 -8.32
N VAL A 139 -8.14 -17.39 -7.62
CA VAL A 139 -7.15 -17.00 -6.63
C VAL A 139 -7.43 -17.61 -5.26
N ARG A 140 -8.63 -18.16 -5.03
CA ARG A 140 -9.06 -18.69 -3.72
C ARG A 140 -8.12 -19.75 -3.12
N ARG A 141 -7.47 -20.57 -3.98
CA ARG A 141 -6.51 -21.61 -3.57
C ARG A 141 -5.07 -21.13 -3.48
N ILE A 142 -4.82 -19.83 -3.73
CA ILE A 142 -3.49 -19.25 -3.68
C ILE A 142 -3.33 -18.53 -2.34
N HIS A 143 -2.66 -19.19 -1.41
CA HIS A 143 -2.47 -18.68 -0.06
C HIS A 143 -1.45 -17.53 -0.01
N ARG A 144 -1.47 -16.82 1.12
CA ARG A 144 -0.53 -15.73 1.39
C ARG A 144 0.92 -16.20 1.25
N VAL A 145 1.72 -15.43 0.54
CA VAL A 145 3.16 -15.66 0.42
C VAL A 145 3.82 -15.38 1.77
N LYS A 146 4.50 -16.38 2.34
CA LYS A 146 5.26 -16.20 3.58
C LYS A 146 6.45 -15.28 3.33
N THR A 147 6.41 -14.11 3.95
CA THR A 147 7.53 -13.15 3.94
C THR A 147 8.19 -13.16 5.29
N GLY A 148 9.51 -13.27 5.33
CA GLY A 148 10.25 -13.12 6.58
C GLY A 148 10.06 -11.71 7.17
N THR A 149 10.09 -11.59 8.48
CA THR A 149 10.16 -10.30 9.18
C THR A 149 11.59 -9.79 9.12
N ASN A 150 11.85 -8.85 8.21
CA ASN A 150 13.14 -8.16 8.19
C ASN A 150 13.07 -6.94 9.10
N ILE A 151 13.97 -6.88 10.08
CA ILE A 151 14.19 -5.68 10.89
C ILE A 151 14.72 -4.60 9.94
N LYS A 152 13.94 -3.54 9.77
CA LYS A 152 14.34 -2.43 8.91
C LYS A 152 15.25 -1.51 9.69
N GLU A 153 16.38 -1.15 9.09
CA GLU A 153 17.38 -0.25 9.65
C GLU A 153 16.81 1.12 10.04
N THR A 154 17.35 1.67 11.13
CA THR A 154 17.16 3.05 11.61
C THR A 154 18.45 3.85 11.45
N TYR A 155 18.40 5.15 11.68
CA TYR A 155 19.62 5.95 11.85
C TYR A 155 20.11 5.83 13.28
N SER A 156 21.43 5.88 13.51
CA SER A 156 21.99 6.17 14.82
C SER A 156 21.91 7.68 15.11
N ASP A 157 22.12 8.07 16.37
CA ASP A 157 22.15 9.47 16.76
C ASP A 157 23.28 10.21 16.03
N GLU A 158 24.46 9.56 15.92
CA GLU A 158 25.61 10.12 15.21
C GLU A 158 25.32 10.32 13.71
N ALA A 159 24.58 9.40 13.09
CA ALA A 159 24.22 9.54 11.68
C ALA A 159 23.24 10.71 11.45
N LEU A 160 22.36 10.99 12.40
CA LEU A 160 21.47 12.15 12.34
C LEU A 160 22.24 13.46 12.51
N GLU A 161 23.15 13.54 13.49
CA GLU A 161 24.00 14.73 13.68
C GLU A 161 24.92 14.94 12.48
N PHE A 162 25.54 13.87 11.96
CA PHE A 162 26.36 13.97 10.75
C PHE A 162 25.60 14.51 9.55
N MET A 163 24.33 14.11 9.37
CA MET A 163 23.47 14.68 8.34
C MET A 163 23.21 16.17 8.56
N ARG A 164 22.98 16.60 9.80
CA ARG A 164 22.75 18.00 10.17
C ARG A 164 23.97 18.88 9.91
N ASP A 165 25.12 18.44 10.40
CA ASP A 165 26.37 19.19 10.31
C ASP A 165 26.84 19.39 8.86
N ASN A 166 26.49 18.46 7.98
CA ASN A 166 26.88 18.52 6.57
C ASN A 166 25.76 19.06 5.65
N CYS A 167 24.62 19.49 6.21
CA CYS A 167 23.51 20.03 5.43
C CYS A 167 23.62 21.58 5.35
N THR A 168 24.16 22.09 4.26
CA THR A 168 24.35 23.53 4.04
C THR A 168 23.10 24.25 3.58
N GLU A 169 22.12 23.54 3.04
CA GLU A 169 20.88 24.09 2.52
C GLU A 169 19.82 24.19 3.64
N LEU A 170 19.46 25.42 4.04
CA LEU A 170 18.53 25.68 5.15
C LEU A 170 17.20 24.95 5.01
N ARG A 171 16.63 24.90 3.80
CA ARG A 171 15.39 24.16 3.54
C ARG A 171 15.54 22.68 3.86
N ASP A 172 16.61 22.07 3.36
CA ASP A 172 16.81 20.62 3.47
C ASP A 172 17.12 20.24 4.93
N LEU A 173 17.85 21.10 5.66
CA LEU A 173 18.08 20.95 7.09
C LEU A 173 16.76 20.99 7.87
N ALA A 174 15.89 21.97 7.57
CA ALA A 174 14.56 22.05 8.19
C ALA A 174 13.69 20.82 7.86
N ILE A 175 13.78 20.28 6.65
CA ILE A 175 13.08 19.03 6.26
C ILE A 175 13.59 17.84 7.07
N ILE A 176 14.90 17.67 7.20
CA ILE A 176 15.52 16.60 8.01
C ILE A 176 15.01 16.65 9.43
N ASP A 177 15.05 17.83 10.05
CA ASP A 177 14.64 17.99 11.45
C ASP A 177 13.13 17.80 11.65
N MET A 178 12.30 18.34 10.78
CA MET A 178 10.86 18.10 10.83
C MET A 178 10.53 16.61 10.75
N LEU A 179 11.18 15.87 9.85
CA LEU A 179 10.98 14.42 9.73
C LEU A 179 11.50 13.65 10.94
N ALA A 180 12.67 14.04 11.48
CA ALA A 180 13.31 13.37 12.60
C ALA A 180 12.59 13.62 13.93
N SER A 181 12.13 14.85 14.16
CA SER A 181 11.53 15.29 15.41
C SER A 181 10.04 14.90 15.52
N THR A 182 9.26 15.04 14.43
CA THR A 182 7.82 14.79 14.47
C THR A 182 7.44 13.37 14.09
N GLY A 183 8.27 12.68 13.30
CA GLY A 183 7.94 11.39 12.72
C GLY A 183 6.72 11.41 11.78
N MET A 184 6.28 12.58 11.32
CA MET A 184 5.16 12.68 10.37
C MET A 184 5.47 11.99 9.04
N ARG A 185 4.45 11.68 8.27
CA ARG A 185 4.65 11.15 6.91
C ARG A 185 5.05 12.29 5.98
N VAL A 186 5.92 12.01 5.01
CA VAL A 186 6.30 13.03 4.01
C VAL A 186 5.08 13.62 3.28
N GLY A 187 4.05 12.81 3.04
CA GLY A 187 2.81 13.28 2.42
C GLY A 187 2.02 14.25 3.30
N GLU A 188 2.14 14.16 4.61
CA GLU A 188 1.55 15.10 5.58
C GLU A 188 2.38 16.38 5.60
N MET A 189 3.71 16.26 5.65
CA MET A 189 4.63 17.39 5.69
C MET A 189 4.50 18.34 4.48
N VAL A 190 4.41 17.79 3.27
CA VAL A 190 4.33 18.62 2.05
C VAL A 190 3.01 19.38 1.91
N LEU A 191 1.99 19.00 2.66
CA LEU A 191 0.70 19.67 2.66
C LEU A 191 0.64 20.87 3.62
N LEU A 192 1.57 20.94 4.57
CA LEU A 192 1.62 22.04 5.55
C LEU A 192 1.86 23.40 4.89
N ASN A 193 1.24 24.42 5.46
CA ASN A 193 1.46 25.83 5.18
C ASN A 193 2.31 26.47 6.29
N ARG A 194 2.82 27.67 6.05
CA ARG A 194 3.56 28.44 7.07
C ARG A 194 2.73 28.69 8.33
N ASN A 195 1.43 28.99 8.15
CA ASN A 195 0.50 29.33 9.23
C ASN A 195 0.00 28.10 10.02
N ASP A 196 0.30 26.88 9.58
CA ASP A 196 -0.07 25.66 10.30
C ASP A 196 0.91 25.32 11.44
N ILE A 197 1.99 26.10 11.57
CA ILE A 197 3.05 25.87 12.55
C ILE A 197 2.86 26.78 13.78
N ASP A 198 2.62 26.18 14.91
CA ASP A 198 2.70 26.89 16.20
C ASP A 198 4.14 26.81 16.76
N PHE A 199 4.86 27.92 16.62
CA PHE A 199 6.24 28.03 17.13
C PHE A 199 6.31 28.18 18.65
N ASN A 200 5.24 28.61 19.32
CA ASN A 200 5.24 28.78 20.77
C ASN A 200 5.11 27.42 21.45
N GLU A 201 4.08 26.66 21.07
CA GLU A 201 3.85 25.32 21.60
C GLU A 201 4.71 24.26 20.88
N ARG A 202 5.37 24.60 19.80
CA ARG A 202 6.20 23.71 18.97
C ARG A 202 5.41 22.50 18.45
N GLU A 203 4.26 22.78 17.86
CA GLU A 203 3.37 21.76 17.33
C GLU A 203 2.77 22.18 15.99
N CYS A 204 2.19 21.21 15.29
CA CYS A 204 1.33 21.45 14.15
C CYS A 204 0.32 20.33 13.97
N ILE A 205 -0.80 20.62 13.32
CA ILE A 205 -1.83 19.64 13.01
C ILE A 205 -1.56 19.05 11.64
N VAL A 206 -1.54 17.73 11.55
CA VAL A 206 -1.37 17.01 10.28
C VAL A 206 -2.56 16.11 9.97
N PHE A 207 -2.89 16.00 8.67
CA PHE A 207 -4.02 15.22 8.17
C PHE A 207 -3.54 13.86 7.67
N GLY A 208 -3.96 12.79 8.35
CA GLY A 208 -3.67 11.41 7.99
C GLY A 208 -4.64 10.82 6.95
N LYS A 209 -4.45 9.56 6.61
CA LYS A 209 -5.35 8.83 5.70
C LYS A 209 -6.79 8.80 6.23
N GLY A 210 -7.74 9.29 5.42
CA GLY A 210 -9.16 9.40 5.77
C GLY A 210 -9.47 10.65 6.59
N SER A 211 -8.75 11.76 6.33
CA SER A 211 -8.96 13.08 6.93
C SER A 211 -8.92 13.10 8.46
N LYS A 212 -8.22 12.15 9.08
CA LYS A 212 -8.03 12.17 10.53
C LYS A 212 -6.90 13.12 10.89
N GLU A 213 -7.23 14.09 11.72
CA GLU A 213 -6.29 15.04 12.29
C GLU A 213 -5.52 14.42 13.45
N ARG A 214 -4.28 14.84 13.60
CA ARG A 214 -3.50 14.65 14.82
C ARG A 214 -2.48 15.75 14.99
N VAL A 215 -2.21 16.09 16.24
CA VAL A 215 -1.12 16.99 16.61
C VAL A 215 0.20 16.21 16.56
N VAL A 216 1.22 16.86 16.04
CA VAL A 216 2.62 16.39 16.08
C VAL A 216 3.50 17.48 16.68
N TYR A 217 4.52 17.07 17.41
CA TYR A 217 5.37 17.95 18.17
C TYR A 217 6.78 17.95 17.61
N PHE A 218 7.45 19.11 17.65
CA PHE A 218 8.83 19.23 17.21
C PHE A 218 9.71 19.86 18.31
N ASP A 219 11.00 19.52 18.29
CA ASP A 219 11.95 19.98 19.29
C ASP A 219 12.44 21.42 19.04
N ALA A 220 13.22 21.97 19.99
CA ALA A 220 13.75 23.31 19.91
C ALA A 220 14.70 23.51 18.71
N ARG A 221 15.46 22.48 18.34
CA ARG A 221 16.37 22.51 17.19
C ARG A 221 15.58 22.69 15.90
N THR A 222 14.54 21.88 15.71
CA THR A 222 13.63 21.97 14.57
C THR A 222 13.00 23.36 14.47
N LYS A 223 12.57 23.95 15.60
CA LYS A 223 12.06 25.33 15.64
C LYS A 223 13.06 26.30 15.05
N ILE A 224 14.30 26.29 15.52
CA ILE A 224 15.35 27.21 15.06
C ILE A 224 15.63 27.04 13.55
N HIS A 225 15.84 25.81 13.11
CA HIS A 225 16.17 25.57 11.71
C HIS A 225 14.99 25.88 10.77
N LEU A 226 13.76 25.63 11.22
CA LEU A 226 12.57 26.00 10.45
C LEU A 226 12.38 27.51 10.36
N GLN A 227 12.62 28.26 11.44
CA GLN A 227 12.58 29.72 11.45
C GLN A 227 13.65 30.30 10.50
N ASN A 228 14.92 29.85 10.62
CA ASN A 228 16.00 30.27 9.74
C ASN A 228 15.67 30.03 8.25
N TYR A 229 15.07 28.87 7.93
CA TYR A 229 14.63 28.60 6.58
C TYR A 229 13.51 29.57 6.14
N LEU A 230 12.50 29.79 6.98
CA LEU A 230 11.39 30.68 6.62
C LEU A 230 11.84 32.14 6.45
N GLU A 231 12.77 32.61 7.27
CA GLU A 231 13.36 33.94 7.18
C GLU A 231 14.21 34.11 5.89
N SER A 232 14.85 33.05 5.44
CA SER A 232 15.64 33.06 4.19
C SER A 232 14.79 33.08 2.91
N ARG A 233 13.47 32.86 3.02
CA ARG A 233 12.58 32.82 1.86
C ARG A 233 12.22 34.20 1.34
N THR A 234 12.31 34.35 0.05
CA THR A 234 11.96 35.57 -0.68
C THR A 234 10.63 35.50 -1.41
N ASP A 235 9.96 34.36 -1.41
CA ASP A 235 8.69 34.12 -2.08
C ASP A 235 7.48 34.29 -1.13
N ASN A 236 6.28 34.48 -1.71
CA ASN A 236 5.02 34.62 -0.98
C ASN A 236 4.16 33.34 -0.98
N ASN A 237 4.71 32.19 -1.40
CA ASN A 237 3.95 30.96 -1.43
C ASN A 237 3.56 30.53 0.01
N PRO A 238 2.28 30.23 0.29
CA PRO A 238 1.83 29.82 1.63
C PRO A 238 2.39 28.48 2.08
N ALA A 239 2.84 27.62 1.15
CA ALA A 239 3.40 26.32 1.51
C ALA A 239 4.57 26.40 2.48
N LEU A 240 4.65 25.50 3.47
CA LEU A 240 5.77 25.43 4.40
C LEU A 240 7.08 25.17 3.66
N PHE A 241 7.12 24.20 2.76
CA PHE A 241 8.29 23.86 1.96
C PHE A 241 8.04 24.09 0.47
N VAL A 242 8.97 24.78 -0.17
CA VAL A 242 8.92 25.12 -1.61
C VAL A 242 10.15 24.65 -2.37
N SER A 243 10.04 24.61 -3.69
CA SER A 243 11.18 24.42 -4.60
C SER A 243 12.20 25.55 -4.43
N LEU A 244 13.49 25.24 -4.49
CA LEU A 244 14.57 26.26 -4.51
C LEU A 244 14.62 27.03 -5.84
N LYS A 245 14.02 26.47 -6.90
CA LYS A 245 13.97 27.11 -8.21
C LYS A 245 12.69 27.92 -8.35
N SER A 246 12.80 29.10 -8.98
CA SER A 246 11.63 29.87 -9.41
C SER A 246 10.69 29.00 -10.26
N PRO A 247 9.36 29.08 -10.07
CA PRO A 247 8.60 30.06 -9.27
C PRO A 247 8.35 29.65 -7.81
N HIS A 248 9.18 28.87 -7.18
CA HIS A 248 9.08 28.44 -5.78
C HIS A 248 7.74 27.73 -5.45
N GLU A 249 7.37 26.77 -6.31
CA GLU A 249 6.16 25.98 -6.08
C GLU A 249 6.27 25.10 -4.84
N ARG A 250 5.11 24.75 -4.27
CA ARG A 250 5.01 23.77 -3.16
C ARG A 250 5.81 22.51 -3.49
N LEU A 251 6.68 22.12 -2.56
CA LEU A 251 7.49 20.92 -2.72
C LEU A 251 6.62 19.66 -2.69
N LYS A 252 6.79 18.78 -3.66
CA LYS A 252 6.05 17.52 -3.79
C LYS A 252 6.81 16.38 -3.08
N ILE A 253 6.09 15.29 -2.74
CA ILE A 253 6.68 14.10 -2.11
C ILE A 253 7.93 13.62 -2.86
N GLY A 254 7.82 13.46 -4.19
CA GLY A 254 8.95 13.02 -5.02
C GLY A 254 10.16 13.95 -4.95
N GLY A 255 9.94 15.27 -4.84
CA GLY A 255 11.02 16.24 -4.67
C GLY A 255 11.79 16.03 -3.35
N VAL A 256 11.07 15.81 -2.24
CA VAL A 256 11.68 15.49 -0.94
C VAL A 256 12.48 14.18 -1.02
N GLU A 257 11.87 13.13 -1.59
CA GLU A 257 12.50 11.81 -1.68
C GLU A 257 13.77 11.82 -2.55
N VAL A 258 13.72 12.50 -3.69
CA VAL A 258 14.90 12.65 -4.58
C VAL A 258 16.00 13.41 -3.86
N ARG A 259 15.67 14.56 -3.24
CA ARG A 259 16.66 15.39 -2.55
C ARG A 259 17.32 14.66 -1.38
N LEU A 260 16.55 13.98 -0.53
CA LEU A 260 17.11 13.18 0.57
C LEU A 260 18.00 12.03 0.07
N ARG A 261 17.62 11.41 -1.04
CA ARG A 261 18.43 10.33 -1.66
C ARG A 261 19.77 10.86 -2.18
N GLU A 262 19.75 12.00 -2.87
CA GLU A 262 20.95 12.65 -3.38
C GLU A 262 21.86 13.10 -2.24
N PHE A 263 21.31 13.73 -1.23
CA PHE A 263 22.03 14.14 -0.04
C PHE A 263 22.67 12.92 0.67
N GLY A 264 21.91 11.83 0.85
CA GLY A 264 22.47 10.60 1.41
C GLY A 264 23.63 10.03 0.60
N LYS A 265 23.53 10.08 -0.75
CA LYS A 265 24.64 9.65 -1.62
C LYS A 265 25.90 10.51 -1.45
N GLN A 266 25.74 11.82 -1.35
CA GLN A 266 26.86 12.76 -1.12
C GLN A 266 27.60 12.46 0.18
N LEU A 267 26.87 12.03 1.23
CA LEU A 267 27.43 11.68 2.53
C LEU A 267 27.88 10.21 2.66
N GLY A 268 27.77 9.41 1.62
CA GLY A 268 28.05 7.96 1.70
C GLY A 268 27.04 7.19 2.55
N LEU A 269 25.90 7.78 2.91
CA LEU A 269 24.87 7.15 3.71
C LEU A 269 23.92 6.31 2.85
N GLN A 270 23.72 5.06 3.24
CA GLN A 270 22.82 4.18 2.52
C GLN A 270 21.35 4.54 2.78
N LYS A 271 20.56 4.64 1.70
CA LYS A 271 19.09 4.70 1.71
C LYS A 271 18.51 5.78 2.64
N VAL A 272 18.90 7.05 2.42
CA VAL A 272 18.24 8.17 3.10
C VAL A 272 16.87 8.41 2.47
N HIS A 273 15.80 8.27 3.26
CA HIS A 273 14.43 8.46 2.82
C HIS A 273 13.48 8.75 4.01
N PRO A 274 12.33 9.43 3.78
CA PRO A 274 11.46 9.92 4.86
C PRO A 274 10.99 8.86 5.85
N HIS A 275 10.61 7.67 5.39
CA HIS A 275 10.15 6.61 6.29
C HIS A 275 11.22 6.08 7.24
N LYS A 276 12.51 6.26 6.93
CA LYS A 276 13.60 5.85 7.83
C LYS A 276 13.67 6.78 9.03
N PHE A 277 13.48 8.11 8.87
CA PHE A 277 13.38 9.06 9.98
C PHE A 277 12.23 8.69 10.93
N ARG A 278 11.05 8.44 10.40
CA ARG A 278 9.90 8.04 11.21
C ARG A 278 10.14 6.74 12.00
N ARG A 279 10.81 5.75 11.40
CA ARG A 279 11.21 4.53 12.11
C ARG A 279 12.22 4.82 13.20
N THR A 280 13.19 5.67 12.91
CA THR A 280 14.22 6.09 13.88
C THR A 280 13.56 6.73 15.10
N LEU A 281 12.68 7.72 14.91
CA LEU A 281 11.93 8.33 16.00
C LEU A 281 11.16 7.27 16.81
N ALA A 282 10.43 6.38 16.13
CA ALA A 282 9.62 5.37 16.80
C ALA A 282 10.47 4.42 17.67
N THR A 283 11.61 3.96 17.13
CA THR A 283 12.53 3.09 17.85
C THR A 283 13.16 3.81 19.03
N MET A 284 13.64 5.06 18.83
CA MET A 284 14.22 5.88 19.89
C MET A 284 13.20 6.20 21.01
N ALA A 285 11.95 6.48 20.65
CA ALA A 285 10.89 6.75 21.63
C ALA A 285 10.63 5.52 22.52
N ILE A 286 10.57 4.33 21.92
CA ILE A 286 10.42 3.07 22.66
C ILE A 286 11.66 2.81 23.54
N ASP A 287 12.86 2.99 23.00
CA ASP A 287 14.11 2.79 23.73
C ASP A 287 14.23 3.74 24.94
N LYS A 288 13.63 4.95 24.85
CA LYS A 288 13.52 5.92 25.94
C LYS A 288 12.34 5.66 26.89
N GLY A 289 11.54 4.62 26.65
CA GLY A 289 10.46 4.19 27.55
C GLY A 289 9.10 4.82 27.26
N MET A 290 8.87 5.42 26.09
CA MET A 290 7.54 5.91 25.71
C MET A 290 6.55 4.74 25.63
N PRO A 291 5.37 4.83 26.29
CA PRO A 291 4.32 3.83 26.15
C PRO A 291 3.88 3.66 24.69
N ILE A 292 3.63 2.41 24.28
CA ILE A 292 3.36 2.09 22.87
C ILE A 292 2.05 2.72 22.36
N GLU A 293 1.08 2.91 23.24
CA GLU A 293 -0.19 3.57 22.96
C GLU A 293 0.02 5.06 22.66
N GLN A 294 0.89 5.74 23.41
CA GLN A 294 1.26 7.13 23.15
C GLN A 294 2.01 7.27 21.83
N LEU A 295 2.94 6.34 21.55
CA LEU A 295 3.63 6.29 20.27
C LEU A 295 2.68 6.00 19.11
N GLN A 296 1.69 5.12 19.30
CA GLN A 296 0.65 4.85 18.31
C GLN A 296 -0.14 6.12 17.95
N GLN A 297 -0.53 6.91 18.96
CA GLN A 297 -1.25 8.18 18.77
C GLN A 297 -0.36 9.20 18.05
N LEU A 298 0.88 9.40 18.51
CA LEU A 298 1.84 10.31 17.89
C LEU A 298 2.04 10.01 16.43
N LEU A 299 2.20 8.73 16.10
CA LEU A 299 2.39 8.29 14.71
C LEU A 299 1.10 8.22 13.91
N GLY A 300 -0.08 8.20 14.53
CA GLY A 300 -1.37 8.05 13.86
C GLY A 300 -1.52 6.68 13.17
N HIS A 301 -1.19 5.61 13.86
CA HIS A 301 -1.42 4.25 13.40
C HIS A 301 -2.80 3.74 13.81
N ARG A 302 -3.59 3.26 12.84
CA ARG A 302 -4.94 2.68 13.12
C ARG A 302 -4.87 1.37 13.92
N LYS A 303 -3.81 0.57 13.72
CA LYS A 303 -3.61 -0.72 14.35
C LYS A 303 -2.32 -0.68 15.16
N ILE A 304 -2.37 -1.16 16.38
CA ILE A 304 -1.21 -1.24 17.28
C ILE A 304 -0.11 -2.12 16.70
N ASP A 305 -0.46 -3.18 15.94
CA ASP A 305 0.49 -4.06 15.26
C ASP A 305 1.48 -3.32 14.38
N THR A 306 1.06 -2.18 13.78
CA THR A 306 1.93 -1.34 12.98
C THR A 306 2.99 -0.65 13.83
N THR A 307 2.67 -0.30 15.07
CA THR A 307 3.58 0.31 16.04
C THR A 307 4.49 -0.74 16.68
N LEU A 308 3.94 -1.93 16.97
CA LEU A 308 4.68 -3.07 17.50
C LEU A 308 5.84 -3.52 16.60
N GLN A 309 5.78 -3.28 15.29
CA GLN A 309 6.90 -3.54 14.38
C GLN A 309 8.18 -2.74 14.72
N TYR A 310 8.04 -1.60 15.41
CA TYR A 310 9.17 -0.80 15.91
C TYR A 310 9.64 -1.27 17.29
N ALA A 311 8.74 -1.90 18.05
CA ALA A 311 8.99 -2.50 19.35
C ALA A 311 9.59 -3.91 19.26
N MET A 312 10.20 -4.28 18.13
CA MET A 312 10.98 -5.52 18.05
C MET A 312 12.10 -5.45 19.09
N VAL A 313 11.76 -5.98 20.24
CA VAL A 313 12.36 -5.78 21.54
C VAL A 313 13.81 -6.21 21.50
N LYS A 314 14.72 -5.25 21.62
CA LYS A 314 16.10 -5.58 21.99
C LYS A 314 16.05 -6.25 23.36
N GLN A 315 16.70 -7.41 23.51
CA GLN A 315 16.78 -8.13 24.79
C GLN A 315 17.24 -7.22 25.95
N SER A 316 18.04 -6.19 25.62
CA SER A 316 18.45 -5.14 26.56
C SER A 316 17.29 -4.36 27.16
N ASN A 317 16.27 -4.04 26.37
CA ASN A 317 15.10 -3.26 26.84
C ASN A 317 14.22 -4.09 27.78
N VAL A 318 14.10 -5.39 27.54
CA VAL A 318 13.41 -6.31 28.47
C VAL A 318 14.12 -6.36 29.81
N LYS A 319 15.47 -6.43 29.81
CA LYS A 319 16.27 -6.44 31.03
C LYS A 319 16.13 -5.14 31.83
N ILE A 320 16.13 -3.99 31.13
CA ILE A 320 15.94 -2.67 31.76
C ILE A 320 14.53 -2.55 32.35
N ALA A 321 13.52 -2.90 31.58
CA ALA A 321 12.13 -2.89 32.03
C ALA A 321 11.90 -3.83 33.22
N HIS A 322 12.44 -5.05 33.18
CA HIS A 322 12.36 -5.98 34.30
C HIS A 322 12.94 -5.36 35.58
N ARG A 323 14.16 -4.78 35.50
CA ARG A 323 14.80 -4.11 36.64
C ARG A 323 14.01 -2.91 37.16
N LYS A 324 13.32 -2.18 36.27
CA LYS A 324 12.57 -0.97 36.64
C LYS A 324 11.23 -1.28 37.30
N TYR A 325 10.55 -2.35 36.86
CA TYR A 325 9.16 -2.61 37.23
C TYR A 325 8.95 -3.84 38.13
N ILE A 326 9.93 -4.72 38.22
CA ILE A 326 9.79 -5.99 38.97
C ILE A 326 10.83 -6.11 40.10
N GLY A 327 11.96 -5.40 39.99
CA GLY A 327 12.94 -5.36 41.06
C GLY A 327 14.34 -5.25 40.49
#